data_c3d15cffcc1e7e7efbe8139f30780f70
#
_entry.id   c3d15cffcc1e7e7efbe8139f30780f70
#
_cell.length_a   1.000
_cell.length_b   1.000
_cell.length_c   1.000
_cell.angle_alpha   90.00
_cell.angle_beta   90.00
_cell.angle_gamma   90.00
#
_symmetry.space_group_name_H-M   'P 1'
#
loop_
_entity.id
_entity.type
_entity.pdbx_description
1 polymer ?
#
loop_
_entity_poly.entity_id
_entity_poly.type
_entity_poly.pdbx_seq_one_letter_code
_entity_poly.pdbx_strand_id
1 'polypeptide(L)'
;MCNIVLEKYFDRIKAAYEASAFTKGIRPEPEDNIKKFESNYVAIPSEYRWLLLNLGGCDLADPWIFDLKELEENYTLFEEAYEEYMSECKHGKAFPIGGLGDGSIVFIDLESGKIRGYNNDYTDLEEIADSFSELILDLVEQVESYS
;
A
#
# COMPACT_ATOMS: atom_id res chain seq x y z
N MET A 1 -18.24 4.45 12.31
CA MET A 1 -17.04 5.28 12.10
C MET A 1 -15.80 4.41 12.08
N CYS A 2 -15.00 4.56 11.04
CA CYS A 2 -13.74 3.85 10.98
C CYS A 2 -12.67 4.63 11.74
N ASN A 3 -12.14 4.02 12.79
CA ASN A 3 -10.98 4.57 13.48
C ASN A 3 -9.74 4.26 12.63
N ILE A 4 -9.00 5.31 12.28
CA ILE A 4 -7.76 5.13 11.54
C ILE A 4 -6.64 4.82 12.53
N VAL A 5 -6.11 3.60 12.46
CA VAL A 5 -5.06 3.14 13.38
C VAL A 5 -3.79 3.96 13.20
N LEU A 6 -3.40 4.24 11.96
CA LEU A 6 -2.16 4.98 11.67
C LEU A 6 -2.16 6.40 12.24
N GLU A 7 -3.33 7.01 12.39
CA GLU A 7 -3.43 8.36 12.93
C GLU A 7 -2.78 8.51 14.30
N LYS A 8 -2.86 7.47 15.13
CA LYS A 8 -2.24 7.46 16.47
C LYS A 8 -0.73 7.53 16.40
N TYR A 9 -0.15 7.11 15.29
CA TYR A 9 1.29 7.01 15.10
C TYR A 9 1.82 8.04 14.12
N PHE A 10 1.04 9.06 13.79
CA PHE A 10 1.39 10.04 12.78
C PHE A 10 2.78 10.64 13.01
N ASP A 11 3.04 11.13 14.22
CA ASP A 11 4.32 11.78 14.51
C ASP A 11 5.50 10.83 14.34
N ARG A 12 5.33 9.58 14.75
CA ARG A 12 6.35 8.54 14.62
C ARG A 12 6.61 8.21 13.13
N ILE A 13 5.53 8.07 12.35
CA ILE A 13 5.63 7.77 10.92
C ILE A 13 6.29 8.93 10.20
N LYS A 14 5.88 10.14 10.50
CA LYS A 14 6.44 11.36 9.93
C LYS A 14 7.95 11.46 10.22
N ALA A 15 8.35 11.16 11.45
CA ALA A 15 9.75 11.17 11.83
C ALA A 15 10.57 10.16 11.03
N ALA A 16 10.01 9.00 10.73
CA ALA A 16 10.67 7.99 9.91
C ALA A 16 10.88 8.49 8.48
N TYR A 17 9.88 9.16 7.90
CA TYR A 17 10.03 9.77 6.58
C TYR A 17 11.14 10.82 6.56
N GLU A 18 11.20 11.64 7.60
CA GLU A 18 12.22 12.69 7.70
C GLU A 18 13.62 12.12 7.92
N ALA A 19 13.73 10.99 8.63
CA ALA A 19 15.00 10.35 8.91
C ALA A 19 15.55 9.52 7.76
N SER A 20 14.70 9.03 6.87
CA SER A 20 15.10 8.16 5.77
C SER A 20 15.82 8.96 4.67
N ALA A 21 17.03 8.49 4.31
CA ALA A 21 17.79 9.09 3.22
C ALA A 21 17.29 8.65 1.84
N PHE A 22 16.46 7.62 1.78
CA PHE A 22 16.03 7.01 0.52
C PHE A 22 14.64 7.42 0.08
N THR A 23 13.85 8.01 0.99
CA THR A 23 12.49 8.41 0.65
C THR A 23 12.47 9.71 -0.16
N LYS A 24 11.47 9.83 -1.04
CA LYS A 24 11.20 11.08 -1.76
C LYS A 24 10.66 12.17 -0.84
N GLY A 25 10.41 11.84 0.43
CA GLY A 25 9.91 12.76 1.42
C GLY A 25 8.40 12.72 1.57
N ILE A 26 7.91 13.64 2.38
CA ILE A 26 6.48 13.76 2.67
C ILE A 26 5.81 14.53 1.54
N ARG A 27 4.87 13.88 0.86
CA ARG A 27 4.15 14.44 -0.29
C ARG A 27 2.66 14.15 -0.20
N PRO A 28 1.94 14.84 0.71
CA PRO A 28 0.51 14.59 0.86
C PRO A 28 -0.22 14.81 -0.48
N GLU A 29 -1.14 13.91 -0.78
CA GLU A 29 -1.95 14.00 -1.98
C GLU A 29 -3.15 14.94 -1.76
N PRO A 30 -3.45 15.82 -2.71
CA PRO A 30 -4.66 16.64 -2.61
C PRO A 30 -5.91 15.76 -2.56
N GLU A 31 -6.85 16.11 -1.68
CA GLU A 31 -8.08 15.32 -1.54
C GLU A 31 -8.86 15.21 -2.84
N ASP A 32 -8.88 16.28 -3.65
CA ASP A 32 -9.57 16.29 -4.94
C ASP A 32 -9.00 15.23 -5.89
N ASN A 33 -7.68 15.03 -5.87
CA ASN A 33 -7.05 14.01 -6.70
C ASN A 33 -7.41 12.60 -6.25
N ILE A 34 -7.52 12.40 -4.93
CA ILE A 34 -7.94 11.12 -4.37
C ILE A 34 -9.38 10.82 -4.75
N LYS A 35 -10.27 11.82 -4.61
CA LYS A 35 -11.67 11.67 -5.00
C LYS A 35 -11.83 11.38 -6.49
N LYS A 36 -10.99 12.00 -7.32
CA LYS A 36 -10.99 11.75 -8.76
C LYS A 36 -10.62 10.30 -9.07
N PHE A 37 -9.59 9.78 -8.41
CA PHE A 37 -9.23 8.37 -8.55
C PHE A 37 -10.40 7.48 -8.15
N GLU A 38 -11.01 7.76 -7.00
CA GLU A 38 -12.11 6.96 -6.49
C GLU A 38 -13.34 6.97 -7.40
N SER A 39 -13.57 8.11 -8.07
CA SER A 39 -14.66 8.20 -9.07
C SER A 39 -14.38 7.37 -10.32
N ASN A 40 -13.13 7.33 -10.73
CA ASN A 40 -12.74 6.63 -11.97
C ASN A 40 -12.56 5.13 -11.78
N TYR A 41 -12.24 4.69 -10.58
CA TYR A 41 -11.93 3.29 -10.29
C TYR A 41 -12.78 2.74 -9.13
N VAL A 42 -12.30 2.89 -7.92
CA VAL A 42 -12.94 2.32 -6.74
C VAL A 42 -12.46 3.07 -5.48
N ALA A 43 -13.22 2.99 -4.41
CA ALA A 43 -12.85 3.62 -3.14
C ALA A 43 -11.53 3.02 -2.62
N ILE A 44 -10.63 3.90 -2.18
CA ILE A 44 -9.34 3.49 -1.61
C ILE A 44 -9.58 3.03 -0.17
N PRO A 45 -9.01 1.90 0.26
CA PRO A 45 -9.15 1.45 1.65
C PRO A 45 -8.73 2.54 2.64
N SER A 46 -9.47 2.67 3.73
CA SER A 46 -9.40 3.83 4.63
C SER A 46 -8.01 4.13 5.19
N GLU A 47 -7.25 3.12 5.62
CA GLU A 47 -5.90 3.33 6.15
C GLU A 47 -4.95 3.84 5.07
N TYR A 48 -5.01 3.25 3.88
CA TYR A 48 -4.19 3.67 2.75
C TYR A 48 -4.59 5.09 2.30
N ARG A 49 -5.89 5.37 2.26
CA ARG A 49 -6.39 6.70 1.93
C ARG A 49 -5.85 7.75 2.89
N TRP A 50 -5.85 7.44 4.17
CA TRP A 50 -5.29 8.31 5.20
C TRP A 50 -3.79 8.58 4.95
N LEU A 51 -3.04 7.52 4.62
CA LEU A 51 -1.60 7.66 4.34
C LEU A 51 -1.37 8.61 3.16
N LEU A 52 -2.10 8.41 2.07
CA LEU A 52 -1.97 9.26 0.89
C LEU A 52 -2.29 10.72 1.20
N LEU A 53 -3.36 10.97 1.96
CA LEU A 53 -3.78 12.32 2.32
C LEU A 53 -2.76 13.06 3.21
N ASN A 54 -2.09 12.34 4.08
CA ASN A 54 -1.24 12.96 5.10
C ASN A 54 0.25 12.90 4.78
N LEU A 55 0.69 11.86 4.09
CA LEU A 55 2.11 11.64 3.83
C LEU A 55 2.44 11.31 2.37
N GLY A 56 1.48 10.79 1.61
CA GLY A 56 1.71 10.33 0.26
C GLY A 56 2.08 8.86 0.21
N GLY A 57 2.80 8.43 -0.83
CA GLY A 57 3.31 7.07 -0.91
C GLY A 57 4.38 6.82 0.13
N CYS A 58 4.79 5.57 0.28
CA CYS A 58 5.77 5.19 1.30
C CYS A 58 6.90 4.39 0.65
N ASP A 59 8.07 5.00 0.59
CA ASP A 59 9.27 4.37 0.02
C ASP A 59 10.39 4.26 1.05
N LEU A 60 10.01 3.97 2.31
CA LEU A 60 10.95 3.84 3.42
C LEU A 60 11.79 2.58 3.32
N ALA A 61 11.20 1.50 2.85
CA ALA A 61 11.84 0.20 2.74
C ALA A 61 11.05 -0.66 1.77
N ASP A 62 11.33 -1.95 1.72
CA ASP A 62 10.63 -2.91 0.87
C ASP A 62 9.55 -3.62 1.69
N PRO A 63 8.30 -3.68 1.23
CA PRO A 63 7.76 -3.17 -0.03
C PRO A 63 7.60 -1.65 -0.05
N TRP A 64 7.70 -1.05 -1.23
CA TRP A 64 7.33 0.35 -1.36
C TRP A 64 5.83 0.46 -1.61
N ILE A 65 5.23 1.52 -1.09
CA ILE A 65 3.79 1.75 -1.21
C ILE A 65 3.57 2.85 -2.24
N PHE A 66 2.71 2.60 -3.21
CA PHE A 66 2.44 3.53 -4.31
C PHE A 66 1.94 4.88 -3.82
N ASP A 67 2.45 5.95 -4.42
CA ASP A 67 1.77 7.24 -4.35
C ASP A 67 0.56 7.18 -5.31
N LEU A 68 -0.23 8.25 -5.36
CA LEU A 68 -1.46 8.21 -6.15
C LEU A 68 -1.19 8.01 -7.65
N LYS A 69 -0.15 8.64 -8.16
CA LYS A 69 0.22 8.51 -9.58
C LYS A 69 0.62 7.07 -9.91
N GLU A 70 1.45 6.48 -9.08
CA GLU A 70 1.88 5.09 -9.25
C GLU A 70 0.69 4.14 -9.12
N LEU A 71 -0.22 4.40 -8.18
CA LEU A 71 -1.42 3.60 -8.01
C LEU A 71 -2.27 3.65 -9.28
N GLU A 72 -2.49 4.83 -9.84
CA GLU A 72 -3.26 5.01 -11.05
C GLU A 72 -2.64 4.27 -12.24
N GLU A 73 -1.32 4.35 -12.38
CA GLU A 73 -0.60 3.68 -13.46
C GLU A 73 -0.67 2.16 -13.36
N ASN A 74 -0.72 1.63 -12.15
CA ASN A 74 -0.65 0.18 -11.91
C ASN A 74 -2.00 -0.48 -11.65
N TYR A 75 -3.03 0.29 -11.36
CA TYR A 75 -4.33 -0.28 -10.97
C TYR A 75 -4.94 -1.17 -12.05
N THR A 76 -5.01 -0.68 -13.28
CA THR A 76 -5.59 -1.44 -14.39
C THR A 76 -4.78 -2.68 -14.70
N LEU A 77 -3.46 -2.55 -14.69
CA LEU A 77 -2.56 -3.68 -14.95
C LEU A 77 -2.73 -4.77 -13.90
N PHE A 78 -2.83 -4.37 -12.64
CA PHE A 78 -3.02 -5.32 -11.55
C PHE A 78 -4.38 -6.00 -11.65
N GLU A 79 -5.43 -5.25 -11.94
CA GLU A 79 -6.78 -5.78 -12.06
C GLU A 79 -6.85 -6.86 -13.13
N GLU A 80 -6.22 -6.63 -14.27
CA GLU A 80 -6.17 -7.61 -15.35
C GLU A 80 -5.37 -8.86 -14.94
N ALA A 81 -4.20 -8.67 -14.37
CA ALA A 81 -3.34 -9.78 -13.95
C ALA A 81 -3.97 -10.57 -12.80
N TYR A 82 -4.56 -9.87 -11.84
CA TYR A 82 -5.15 -10.50 -10.67
C TYR A 82 -6.44 -11.24 -11.02
N GLU A 83 -7.23 -10.71 -11.95
CA GLU A 83 -8.46 -11.36 -12.41
C GLU A 83 -8.14 -12.74 -13.00
N GLU A 84 -7.09 -12.82 -13.82
CA GLU A 84 -6.64 -14.07 -14.41
C GLU A 84 -6.22 -15.06 -13.32
N TYR A 85 -5.48 -14.58 -12.34
CA TYR A 85 -5.06 -15.39 -11.20
C TYR A 85 -6.26 -15.83 -10.36
N MET A 86 -7.21 -14.93 -10.13
CA MET A 86 -8.40 -15.18 -9.31
C MET A 86 -9.28 -16.28 -9.88
N SER A 87 -9.35 -16.39 -11.20
CA SER A 87 -10.16 -17.45 -11.83
C SER A 87 -9.64 -18.84 -11.46
N GLU A 88 -8.34 -18.96 -11.19
CA GLU A 88 -7.71 -20.22 -10.82
C GLU A 88 -7.74 -20.46 -9.30
N CYS A 89 -7.48 -19.44 -8.52
CA CYS A 89 -7.28 -19.57 -7.06
C CYS A 89 -8.48 -19.22 -6.20
N LYS A 90 -9.48 -18.58 -6.77
CA LYS A 90 -10.74 -18.20 -6.09
C LYS A 90 -10.58 -17.36 -4.83
N HIS A 91 -9.63 -16.45 -4.81
CA HIS A 91 -9.47 -15.51 -3.72
C HIS A 91 -10.48 -14.37 -3.80
N GLY A 92 -10.67 -13.66 -2.71
CA GLY A 92 -11.56 -12.50 -2.67
C GLY A 92 -11.02 -11.30 -3.42
N LYS A 93 -11.71 -10.18 -3.33
CA LYS A 93 -11.30 -8.93 -3.98
C LYS A 93 -10.01 -8.41 -3.40
N ALA A 94 -9.21 -7.77 -4.23
CA ALA A 94 -7.91 -7.23 -3.85
C ALA A 94 -7.76 -5.79 -4.32
N PHE A 95 -6.90 -5.03 -3.61
CA PHE A 95 -6.57 -3.65 -3.96
C PHE A 95 -5.06 -3.50 -3.98
N PRO A 96 -4.43 -3.12 -5.10
CA PRO A 96 -2.97 -3.00 -5.18
C PRO A 96 -2.49 -1.79 -4.38
N ILE A 97 -1.40 -1.95 -3.65
CA ILE A 97 -0.84 -0.88 -2.83
C ILE A 97 0.65 -0.64 -3.05
N GLY A 98 1.35 -1.54 -3.71
CA GLY A 98 2.78 -1.37 -3.88
C GLY A 98 3.46 -2.53 -4.56
N GLY A 99 4.78 -2.61 -4.37
CA GLY A 99 5.58 -3.65 -4.98
C GLY A 99 6.79 -4.03 -4.15
N LEU A 100 7.35 -5.19 -4.47
CA LEU A 100 8.59 -5.69 -3.88
C LEU A 100 9.70 -5.63 -4.92
N GLY A 101 10.94 -5.64 -4.44
CA GLY A 101 12.10 -5.56 -5.30
C GLY A 101 12.24 -6.69 -6.32
N ASP A 102 11.58 -7.83 -6.07
CA ASP A 102 11.58 -8.97 -7.00
C ASP A 102 10.51 -8.87 -8.09
N GLY A 103 9.76 -7.78 -8.15
CA GLY A 103 8.71 -7.57 -9.12
C GLY A 103 7.32 -8.01 -8.66
N SER A 104 7.22 -8.53 -7.46
CA SER A 104 5.92 -8.92 -6.89
C SER A 104 5.04 -7.70 -6.68
N ILE A 105 3.74 -7.85 -6.90
CA ILE A 105 2.75 -6.81 -6.60
C ILE A 105 2.20 -7.07 -5.21
N VAL A 106 2.16 -6.02 -4.40
CA VAL A 106 1.63 -6.08 -3.03
C VAL A 106 0.21 -5.52 -3.04
N PHE A 107 -0.71 -6.22 -2.41
CA PHE A 107 -2.12 -5.82 -2.39
C PHE A 107 -2.77 -6.11 -1.05
N ILE A 108 -3.90 -5.44 -0.82
CA ILE A 108 -4.76 -5.71 0.34
C ILE A 108 -5.84 -6.69 -0.10
N ASP A 109 -5.98 -7.78 0.65
CA ASP A 109 -7.12 -8.67 0.52
C ASP A 109 -8.31 -7.98 1.22
N LEU A 110 -9.28 -7.54 0.43
CA LEU A 110 -10.38 -6.73 0.96
C LEU A 110 -11.34 -7.51 1.87
N GLU A 111 -11.31 -8.84 1.83
CA GLU A 111 -12.14 -9.65 2.72
C GLU A 111 -11.53 -9.81 4.11
N SER A 112 -10.21 -10.04 4.17
CA SER A 112 -9.51 -10.29 5.43
C SER A 112 -8.75 -9.07 5.96
N GLY A 113 -8.45 -8.11 5.09
CA GLY A 113 -7.57 -6.98 5.43
C GLY A 113 -6.09 -7.32 5.39
N LYS A 114 -5.74 -8.56 5.12
CA LYS A 114 -4.34 -8.99 5.09
C LYS A 114 -3.61 -8.45 3.88
N ILE A 115 -2.31 -8.23 4.04
CA ILE A 115 -1.44 -7.78 2.97
C ILE A 115 -0.74 -8.99 2.38
N ARG A 116 -0.86 -9.13 1.06
CA ARG A 116 -0.28 -10.27 0.35
C ARG A 116 0.54 -9.80 -0.84
N GLY A 117 1.50 -10.62 -1.26
CA GLY A 117 2.28 -10.38 -2.46
C GLY A 117 1.96 -11.40 -3.54
N TYR A 118 1.94 -10.96 -4.79
CA TYR A 118 1.72 -11.82 -5.94
C TYR A 118 2.84 -11.62 -6.96
N ASN A 119 3.40 -12.74 -7.41
CA ASN A 119 4.44 -12.75 -8.44
C ASN A 119 4.03 -13.73 -9.53
N ASN A 120 4.10 -13.32 -10.79
CA ASN A 120 3.73 -14.16 -11.93
C ASN A 120 4.54 -15.45 -12.03
N ASP A 121 5.75 -15.46 -11.47
CA ASP A 121 6.64 -16.64 -11.50
C ASP A 121 6.28 -17.68 -10.45
N TYR A 122 5.43 -17.33 -9.48
CA TYR A 122 5.02 -18.20 -8.39
C TYR A 122 3.51 -18.35 -8.39
N THR A 123 3.05 -19.56 -8.07
CA THR A 123 1.61 -19.86 -8.02
C THR A 123 1.01 -19.54 -6.66
N ASP A 124 1.83 -19.34 -5.64
CA ASP A 124 1.35 -19.08 -4.28
C ASP A 124 1.42 -17.59 -3.93
N LEU A 125 0.43 -17.14 -3.14
CA LEU A 125 0.44 -15.81 -2.57
C LEU A 125 1.28 -15.81 -1.30
N GLU A 126 2.17 -14.83 -1.20
CA GLU A 126 2.96 -14.64 0.01
C GLU A 126 2.21 -13.73 0.97
N GLU A 127 2.08 -14.12 2.24
CA GLU A 127 1.48 -13.28 3.26
C GLU A 127 2.56 -12.34 3.82
N ILE A 128 2.33 -11.04 3.72
CA ILE A 128 3.32 -10.02 4.08
C ILE A 128 3.05 -9.41 5.45
N ALA A 129 1.79 -9.09 5.73
CA ALA A 129 1.40 -8.51 7.02
C ALA A 129 -0.07 -8.79 7.28
N ASP A 130 -0.49 -8.67 8.54
CA ASP A 130 -1.87 -8.91 8.93
C ASP A 130 -2.80 -7.75 8.59
N SER A 131 -2.25 -6.55 8.43
CA SER A 131 -3.04 -5.36 8.07
C SER A 131 -2.15 -4.31 7.44
N PHE A 132 -2.77 -3.33 6.78
CA PHE A 132 -2.05 -2.21 6.19
C PHE A 132 -1.31 -1.39 7.26
N SER A 133 -1.98 -1.13 8.38
CA SER A 133 -1.36 -0.36 9.47
C SER A 133 -0.13 -1.08 10.03
N GLU A 134 -0.22 -2.39 10.20
CA GLU A 134 0.91 -3.18 10.67
C GLU A 134 2.08 -3.13 9.68
N LEU A 135 1.78 -3.21 8.37
CA LEU A 135 2.80 -3.09 7.34
C LEU A 135 3.54 -1.76 7.44
N ILE A 136 2.82 -0.65 7.55
CA ILE A 136 3.43 0.68 7.63
C ILE A 136 4.29 0.81 8.89
N LEU A 137 3.80 0.31 10.02
CA LEU A 137 4.56 0.36 11.27
C LEU A 137 5.82 -0.50 11.20
N ASP A 138 5.76 -1.63 10.51
CA ASP A 138 6.95 -2.46 10.27
C ASP A 138 7.99 -1.72 9.43
N LEU A 139 7.56 -1.00 8.41
CA LEU A 139 8.46 -0.18 7.59
C LEU A 139 9.12 0.93 8.41
N VAL A 140 8.33 1.57 9.27
CA VAL A 140 8.84 2.60 10.18
C VAL A 140 9.87 2.01 11.13
N GLU A 141 9.59 0.85 11.69
CA GLU A 141 10.49 0.16 12.60
C GLU A 141 11.82 -0.18 11.94
N GLN A 142 11.80 -0.56 10.67
CA GLN A 142 13.02 -0.81 9.90
C GLN A 142 13.90 0.45 9.82
N VAL A 143 13.30 1.60 9.56
CA VAL A 143 14.03 2.87 9.52
C VAL A 143 14.62 3.18 10.90
N GLU A 144 13.82 3.01 11.95
CA GLU A 144 14.25 3.27 13.32
C GLU A 144 15.44 2.40 13.74
N SER A 145 15.50 1.17 13.22
CA SER A 145 16.57 0.23 13.59
C SER A 145 17.92 0.60 12.96
N TYR A 146 17.93 1.46 11.95
CA TYR A 146 19.16 1.94 11.30
C TYR A 146 19.66 3.27 11.86
N SER A 147 18.94 3.88 12.75
CA SER A 147 19.32 5.18 13.33
C SER A 147 20.09 5.06 14.63
#